data_7e05ab592a87a7e54cdc924ecd27055c
#
_entry.id   7e05ab592a87a7e54cdc924ecd27055c
#
_cell.length_a   1.000
_cell.length_b   1.000
_cell.length_c   1.000
_cell.angle_alpha   90.00
_cell.angle_beta   90.00
_cell.angle_gamma   90.00
#
_symmetry.space_group_name_H-M   'P 1'
#
loop_
_entity.id
_entity.type
_entity.pdbx_description
1 polymer ?
#
loop_
_entity_poly.entity_id
_entity_poly.type
_entity_poly.pdbx_seq_one_letter_code
_entity_poly.pdbx_strand_id
1 'polypeptide(L)'
;MKLGETLDAATEYLASRGVEQPRLDAERLLARALGLSRIELYTQHDRPLTNAERAAAREPVRRRGAREPIAYVLGDWDFRRLTLRTDRRALVPRPETEIVVDRCLALLDDAEAPHVVDVGTGTGAIALAIVQELPDAHVTATDSSPEALALARENAQANGLDIHLVETDLLEGVEGPFDLVVSNPPYVLSAEVDSLEPEVRDWEPRAALVDAGQTERLVEQASRVLDGWLVLEIHAERAAYVTGLLESAGYDGVHVTRDLAGRDRIVEGRWTS
;
A
#
# COMPACT_ATOMS: atom_id res chain seq x y z
N MET A 1 35.79 8.56 -10.01
CA MET A 1 34.51 8.44 -10.70
C MET A 1 33.64 9.60 -10.26
N LYS A 2 33.09 10.34 -11.24
CA LYS A 2 32.19 11.48 -10.98
C LYS A 2 30.79 10.98 -10.63
N LEU A 3 29.97 11.86 -10.07
CA LEU A 3 28.57 11.57 -9.70
C LEU A 3 27.78 11.10 -10.93
N GLY A 4 27.86 11.83 -12.05
CA GLY A 4 27.15 11.44 -13.28
C GLY A 4 27.60 10.09 -13.81
N GLU A 5 28.91 9.79 -13.86
CA GLU A 5 29.43 8.48 -14.25
C GLU A 5 28.90 7.36 -13.34
N THR A 6 28.74 7.64 -12.03
CA THR A 6 28.20 6.67 -11.08
C THR A 6 26.71 6.43 -11.32
N LEU A 7 25.96 7.50 -11.60
CA LEU A 7 24.53 7.41 -11.91
C LEU A 7 24.29 6.65 -13.22
N ASP A 8 25.09 6.90 -14.25
CA ASP A 8 24.99 6.19 -15.53
C ASP A 8 25.32 4.70 -15.37
N ALA A 9 26.41 4.37 -14.65
CA ALA A 9 26.78 2.99 -14.37
C ALA A 9 25.72 2.24 -13.53
N ALA A 10 25.11 2.92 -12.53
CA ALA A 10 24.00 2.34 -11.76
C ALA A 10 22.78 2.10 -12.64
N THR A 11 22.44 3.03 -13.53
CA THR A 11 21.35 2.90 -14.49
C THR A 11 21.55 1.70 -15.42
N GLU A 12 22.73 1.58 -16.04
CA GLU A 12 23.06 0.45 -16.91
C GLU A 12 23.00 -0.89 -16.16
N TYR A 13 23.54 -0.92 -14.94
CA TYR A 13 23.47 -2.13 -14.11
C TYR A 13 22.02 -2.53 -13.82
N LEU A 14 21.17 -1.61 -13.36
CA LEU A 14 19.76 -1.90 -13.07
C LEU A 14 18.99 -2.31 -14.33
N ALA A 15 19.24 -1.67 -15.47
CA ALA A 15 18.68 -2.06 -16.76
C ALA A 15 19.07 -3.49 -17.15
N SER A 16 20.34 -3.87 -16.96
CA SER A 16 20.82 -5.24 -17.22
C SER A 16 20.18 -6.31 -16.31
N ARG A 17 19.58 -5.89 -15.19
CA ARG A 17 18.84 -6.74 -14.25
C ARG A 17 17.34 -6.77 -14.53
N GLY A 18 16.86 -6.13 -15.58
CA GLY A 18 15.45 -6.07 -15.96
C GLY A 18 14.59 -5.19 -15.06
N VAL A 19 15.19 -4.22 -14.36
CA VAL A 19 14.43 -3.22 -13.62
C VAL A 19 13.69 -2.33 -14.61
N GLU A 20 12.39 -2.11 -14.41
CA GLU A 20 11.51 -1.42 -15.36
C GLU A 20 11.90 0.06 -15.54
N GLN A 21 12.18 0.77 -14.43
CA GLN A 21 12.52 2.19 -14.43
C GLN A 21 13.97 2.43 -13.92
N PRO A 22 15.01 1.90 -14.60
CA PRO A 22 16.35 1.82 -14.05
C PRO A 22 16.97 3.17 -13.76
N ARG A 23 16.66 4.21 -14.58
CA ARG A 23 17.17 5.57 -14.37
C ARG A 23 16.55 6.22 -13.14
N LEU A 24 15.24 6.15 -13.01
CA LEU A 24 14.52 6.71 -11.87
C LEU A 24 14.93 6.05 -10.55
N ASP A 25 15.09 4.72 -10.57
CA ASP A 25 15.51 3.97 -9.40
C ASP A 25 16.96 4.32 -9.01
N ALA A 26 17.88 4.40 -10.00
CA ALA A 26 19.26 4.83 -9.75
C ALA A 26 19.32 6.25 -9.14
N GLU A 27 18.51 7.20 -9.64
CA GLU A 27 18.42 8.55 -9.10
C GLU A 27 17.96 8.56 -7.64
N ARG A 28 16.87 7.84 -7.33
CA ARG A 28 16.33 7.75 -5.95
C ARG A 28 17.35 7.14 -4.99
N LEU A 29 17.99 6.05 -5.39
CA LEU A 29 18.97 5.34 -4.58
C LEU A 29 20.23 6.19 -4.32
N LEU A 30 20.76 6.84 -5.35
CA LEU A 30 21.93 7.70 -5.21
C LEU A 30 21.59 8.96 -4.41
N ALA A 31 20.44 9.60 -4.66
CA ALA A 31 19.98 10.74 -3.89
C ALA A 31 19.93 10.42 -2.40
N ARG A 32 19.30 9.31 -2.03
CA ARG A 32 19.22 8.84 -0.63
C ARG A 32 20.60 8.53 -0.05
N ALA A 33 21.43 7.78 -0.76
CA ALA A 33 22.75 7.36 -0.27
C ALA A 33 23.73 8.53 -0.06
N LEU A 34 23.56 9.61 -0.85
CA LEU A 34 24.45 10.79 -0.82
C LEU A 34 23.86 11.98 -0.04
N GLY A 35 22.61 11.86 0.45
CA GLY A 35 21.91 12.97 1.10
C GLY A 35 21.65 14.15 0.16
N LEU A 36 21.41 13.88 -1.13
CA LEU A 36 21.14 14.86 -2.18
C LEU A 36 19.69 14.80 -2.64
N SER A 37 19.16 15.92 -3.13
CA SER A 37 17.93 15.91 -3.93
C SER A 37 18.21 15.40 -5.34
N ARG A 38 17.15 14.98 -6.05
CA ARG A 38 17.28 14.55 -7.46
C ARG A 38 17.83 15.66 -8.35
N ILE A 39 17.47 16.92 -8.10
CA ILE A 39 17.99 18.08 -8.85
C ILE A 39 19.51 18.21 -8.64
N GLU A 40 19.99 18.02 -7.42
CA GLU A 40 21.41 18.11 -7.10
C GLU A 40 22.24 17.01 -7.77
N LEU A 41 21.67 15.86 -8.08
CA LEU A 41 22.39 14.85 -8.89
C LEU A 41 22.78 15.39 -10.27
N TYR A 42 21.97 16.26 -10.85
CA TYR A 42 22.23 16.88 -12.16
C TYR A 42 23.09 18.16 -12.06
N THR A 43 22.84 18.98 -11.06
CA THR A 43 23.62 20.23 -10.89
C THR A 43 25.05 19.97 -10.40
N GLN A 44 25.28 18.84 -9.72
CA GLN A 44 26.59 18.41 -9.25
C GLN A 44 27.17 17.23 -10.08
N HIS A 45 26.71 17.06 -11.32
CA HIS A 45 27.08 15.93 -12.19
C HIS A 45 28.59 15.68 -12.29
N ASP A 46 29.38 16.76 -12.35
CA ASP A 46 30.84 16.67 -12.47
C ASP A 46 31.58 16.48 -11.14
N ARG A 47 30.86 16.49 -10.00
CA ARG A 47 31.46 16.34 -8.67
C ARG A 47 32.11 14.95 -8.53
N PRO A 48 33.39 14.87 -8.13
CA PRO A 48 34.02 13.59 -7.82
C PRO A 48 33.42 13.01 -6.54
N LEU A 49 33.10 11.72 -6.54
CA LEU A 49 32.66 10.99 -5.35
C LEU A 49 33.86 10.42 -4.58
N THR A 50 33.80 10.54 -3.27
CA THR A 50 34.71 9.88 -2.35
C THR A 50 34.53 8.36 -2.36
N ASN A 51 35.48 7.64 -1.79
CA ASN A 51 35.36 6.19 -1.63
C ASN A 51 34.20 5.80 -0.71
N ALA A 52 33.93 6.58 0.32
CA ALA A 52 32.81 6.36 1.26
C ALA A 52 31.45 6.54 0.57
N GLU A 53 31.27 7.61 -0.21
CA GLU A 53 30.04 7.86 -0.96
C GLU A 53 29.77 6.75 -2.00
N ARG A 54 30.81 6.31 -2.72
CA ARG A 54 30.67 5.19 -3.65
C ARG A 54 30.31 3.88 -2.96
N ALA A 55 30.85 3.63 -1.77
CA ALA A 55 30.53 2.47 -0.98
C ALA A 55 29.08 2.54 -0.47
N ALA A 56 28.63 3.71 0.01
CA ALA A 56 27.26 3.93 0.45
C ALA A 56 26.21 3.70 -0.67
N ALA A 57 26.53 4.13 -1.90
CA ALA A 57 25.63 3.95 -3.05
C ALA A 57 25.60 2.50 -3.58
N ARG A 58 26.68 1.73 -3.39
CA ARG A 58 26.81 0.39 -3.98
C ARG A 58 25.79 -0.61 -3.45
N GLU A 59 25.56 -0.64 -2.15
CA GLU A 59 24.70 -1.66 -1.53
C GLU A 59 23.22 -1.45 -1.90
N PRO A 60 22.62 -0.25 -1.84
CA PRO A 60 21.27 -0.03 -2.34
C PRO A 60 21.07 -0.41 -3.80
N VAL A 61 22.04 -0.04 -4.67
CA VAL A 61 21.98 -0.40 -6.09
C VAL A 61 22.07 -1.92 -6.30
N ARG A 62 22.91 -2.63 -5.52
CA ARG A 62 23.03 -4.09 -5.57
C ARG A 62 21.71 -4.76 -5.12
N ARG A 63 21.08 -4.31 -4.03
CA ARG A 63 19.79 -4.81 -3.52
C ARG A 63 18.72 -4.65 -4.60
N ARG A 64 18.61 -3.46 -5.17
CA ARG A 64 17.64 -3.20 -6.25
C ARG A 64 17.91 -4.04 -7.49
N GLY A 65 19.19 -4.26 -7.86
CA GLY A 65 19.58 -5.15 -8.93
C GLY A 65 19.30 -6.64 -8.65
N ALA A 66 19.08 -7.02 -7.40
CA ALA A 66 18.54 -8.33 -7.01
C ALA A 66 17.01 -8.37 -7.05
N ARG A 67 16.35 -7.36 -7.65
CA ARG A 67 14.91 -7.21 -7.80
C ARG A 67 14.18 -7.01 -6.45
N GLU A 68 14.88 -6.53 -5.41
CA GLU A 68 14.21 -6.09 -4.19
C GLU A 68 13.38 -4.81 -4.48
N PRO A 69 12.13 -4.70 -3.97
CA PRO A 69 11.30 -3.51 -4.16
C PRO A 69 12.04 -2.24 -3.78
N ILE A 70 11.95 -1.20 -4.62
CA ILE A 70 12.67 0.05 -4.34
C ILE A 70 12.27 0.66 -2.99
N ALA A 71 10.99 0.56 -2.63
CA ALA A 71 10.49 1.01 -1.34
C ALA A 71 11.20 0.32 -0.17
N TYR A 72 11.43 -1.00 -0.24
CA TYR A 72 12.17 -1.73 0.79
C TYR A 72 13.65 -1.37 0.84
N VAL A 73 14.24 -1.07 -0.32
CA VAL A 73 15.64 -0.64 -0.38
C VAL A 73 15.82 0.75 0.24
N LEU A 74 14.87 1.66 0.00
CA LEU A 74 14.84 3.01 0.57
C LEU A 74 14.47 3.00 2.06
N GLY A 75 13.64 2.03 2.48
CA GLY A 75 13.15 1.88 3.84
C GLY A 75 11.95 2.75 4.20
N ASP A 76 11.56 3.64 3.30
CA ASP A 76 10.35 4.45 3.41
C ASP A 76 9.72 4.68 2.02
N TRP A 77 8.41 5.02 2.02
CA TRP A 77 7.64 5.27 0.81
C TRP A 77 6.56 6.31 1.08
N ASP A 78 6.39 7.22 0.14
CA ASP A 78 5.35 8.24 0.25
C ASP A 78 4.00 7.64 -0.16
N PHE A 79 2.97 7.94 0.64
CA PHE A 79 1.57 7.61 0.38
C PHE A 79 0.71 8.80 0.79
N ARG A 80 0.07 9.45 -0.17
CA ARG A 80 -0.66 10.72 0.04
C ARG A 80 0.24 11.77 0.72
N ARG A 81 -0.10 12.15 1.96
CA ARG A 81 0.66 13.12 2.76
C ARG A 81 1.54 12.47 3.83
N LEU A 82 1.66 11.14 3.77
CA LEU A 82 2.41 10.35 4.74
C LEU A 82 3.73 9.88 4.13
N THR A 83 4.76 9.79 4.95
CA THR A 83 5.95 8.98 4.66
C THR A 83 5.92 7.75 5.54
N LEU A 84 5.76 6.58 4.95
CA LEU A 84 5.57 5.31 5.64
C LEU A 84 6.85 4.47 5.57
N ARG A 85 7.27 3.90 6.67
CA ARG A 85 8.26 2.82 6.66
C ARG A 85 7.74 1.64 5.88
N THR A 86 8.62 1.03 5.08
CA THR A 86 8.29 -0.12 4.24
C THR A 86 9.40 -1.16 4.31
N ASP A 87 9.02 -2.39 4.57
CA ASP A 87 9.88 -3.56 4.55
C ASP A 87 9.06 -4.85 4.31
N ARG A 88 9.70 -6.00 4.40
CA ARG A 88 9.09 -7.31 4.09
C ARG A 88 7.90 -7.72 4.99
N ARG A 89 7.58 -6.94 6.01
CA ARG A 89 6.45 -7.23 6.92
C ARG A 89 5.10 -6.96 6.29
N ALA A 90 5.02 -6.09 5.26
CA ALA A 90 3.76 -5.73 4.60
C ALA A 90 3.96 -5.39 3.13
N LEU A 91 2.85 -5.44 2.37
CA LEU A 91 2.79 -4.99 0.98
C LEU A 91 3.24 -3.52 0.87
N VAL A 92 4.00 -3.19 -0.17
CA VAL A 92 4.30 -1.78 -0.49
C VAL A 92 3.00 -1.07 -0.87
N PRO A 93 2.65 0.07 -0.24
CA PRO A 93 1.46 0.84 -0.63
C PRO A 93 1.50 1.23 -2.11
N ARG A 94 0.39 0.99 -2.83
CA ARG A 94 0.27 1.26 -4.26
C ARG A 94 -0.39 2.62 -4.50
N PRO A 95 -0.04 3.33 -5.59
CA PRO A 95 -0.69 4.59 -5.93
C PRO A 95 -2.21 4.44 -6.13
N GLU A 96 -2.66 3.29 -6.64
CA GLU A 96 -4.07 2.99 -6.82
C GLU A 96 -4.85 2.96 -5.50
N THR A 97 -4.21 2.55 -4.41
CA THR A 97 -4.80 2.54 -3.07
C THR A 97 -5.12 3.95 -2.55
N GLU A 98 -4.47 5.00 -3.08
CA GLU A 98 -4.83 6.39 -2.73
C GLU A 98 -6.26 6.74 -3.15
N ILE A 99 -6.77 6.13 -4.24
CA ILE A 99 -8.14 6.32 -4.72
C ILE A 99 -9.14 5.68 -3.75
N VAL A 100 -8.75 4.58 -3.08
CA VAL A 100 -9.57 3.97 -2.02
C VAL A 100 -9.80 4.96 -0.89
N VAL A 101 -8.74 5.65 -0.45
CA VAL A 101 -8.85 6.68 0.58
C VAL A 101 -9.75 7.84 0.12
N ASP A 102 -9.60 8.31 -1.14
CA ASP A 102 -10.48 9.36 -1.69
C ASP A 102 -11.96 8.95 -1.63
N ARG A 103 -12.26 7.68 -1.95
CA ARG A 103 -13.63 7.16 -1.86
C ARG A 103 -14.13 7.11 -0.42
N CYS A 104 -13.32 6.59 0.50
CA CYS A 104 -13.66 6.56 1.92
C CYS A 104 -13.99 7.96 2.46
N LEU A 105 -13.15 8.94 2.18
CA LEU A 105 -13.36 10.33 2.61
C LEU A 105 -14.64 10.92 2.01
N ALA A 106 -14.91 10.69 0.72
CA ALA A 106 -16.13 11.17 0.07
C ALA A 106 -17.41 10.53 0.62
N LEU A 107 -17.37 9.27 1.07
CA LEU A 107 -18.50 8.58 1.68
C LEU A 107 -18.76 9.00 3.14
N LEU A 108 -17.76 9.60 3.79
CA LEU A 108 -17.80 10.05 5.17
C LEU A 108 -17.93 11.58 5.32
N ASP A 109 -18.08 12.33 4.24
CA ASP A 109 -18.04 13.81 4.22
C ASP A 109 -19.09 14.46 5.18
N ASP A 110 -20.25 13.81 5.35
CA ASP A 110 -21.32 14.28 6.24
C ASP A 110 -21.31 13.61 7.63
N ALA A 111 -20.34 12.73 7.92
CA ALA A 111 -20.31 12.00 9.19
C ALA A 111 -19.57 12.77 10.29
N GLU A 112 -20.18 12.86 11.48
CA GLU A 112 -19.51 13.41 12.67
C GLU A 112 -18.79 12.28 13.42
N ALA A 113 -17.44 12.40 13.57
CA ALA A 113 -16.60 11.44 14.29
C ALA A 113 -16.84 9.96 13.86
N PRO A 114 -16.72 9.61 12.57
CA PRO A 114 -17.06 8.31 12.06
C PRO A 114 -16.18 7.19 12.63
N HIS A 115 -16.78 6.02 12.84
CA HIS A 115 -16.09 4.80 13.18
C HIS A 115 -15.71 4.03 11.91
N VAL A 116 -14.43 3.86 11.68
CA VAL A 116 -13.88 3.22 10.47
C VAL A 116 -13.04 2.00 10.86
N VAL A 117 -13.13 0.93 10.08
CA VAL A 117 -12.19 -0.19 10.21
C VAL A 117 -11.49 -0.48 8.89
N ASP A 118 -10.15 -0.49 8.94
CA ASP A 118 -9.25 -0.89 7.84
C ASP A 118 -8.82 -2.35 8.05
N VAL A 119 -9.27 -3.25 7.17
CA VAL A 119 -9.06 -4.69 7.29
C VAL A 119 -7.90 -5.15 6.41
N GLY A 120 -6.92 -5.81 7.02
CA GLY A 120 -5.66 -6.15 6.36
C GLY A 120 -4.77 -4.91 6.18
N THR A 121 -4.59 -4.17 7.25
CA THR A 121 -4.01 -2.81 7.22
C THR A 121 -2.56 -2.73 6.74
N GLY A 122 -1.81 -3.82 6.82
CA GLY A 122 -0.42 -3.90 6.36
C GLY A 122 0.48 -2.84 6.97
N THR A 123 0.93 -1.87 6.17
CA THR A 123 1.74 -0.72 6.63
C THR A 123 0.95 0.30 7.45
N GLY A 124 -0.37 0.17 7.52
CA GLY A 124 -1.27 1.19 8.07
C GLY A 124 -1.65 2.29 7.07
N ALA A 125 -1.36 2.13 5.79
CA ALA A 125 -1.47 3.21 4.79
C ALA A 125 -2.87 3.81 4.72
N ILE A 126 -3.92 2.99 4.58
CA ILE A 126 -5.32 3.45 4.48
C ILE A 126 -5.76 4.05 5.82
N ALA A 127 -5.59 3.31 6.92
CA ALA A 127 -5.99 3.75 8.25
C ALA A 127 -5.36 5.11 8.64
N LEU A 128 -4.05 5.24 8.44
CA LEU A 128 -3.32 6.46 8.78
C LEU A 128 -3.68 7.64 7.86
N ALA A 129 -3.93 7.38 6.58
CA ALA A 129 -4.37 8.43 5.67
C ALA A 129 -5.77 8.94 6.03
N ILE A 130 -6.69 8.05 6.43
CA ILE A 130 -8.04 8.45 6.87
C ILE A 130 -7.95 9.31 8.14
N VAL A 131 -7.25 8.88 9.18
CA VAL A 131 -7.16 9.67 10.43
C VAL A 131 -6.38 10.98 10.23
N GLN A 132 -5.43 11.05 9.30
CA GLN A 132 -4.72 12.28 8.98
C GLN A 132 -5.62 13.31 8.30
N GLU A 133 -6.52 12.88 7.41
CA GLU A 133 -7.38 13.76 6.61
C GLU A 133 -8.74 13.98 7.25
N LEU A 134 -9.16 13.09 8.15
CA LEU A 134 -10.37 13.19 8.97
C LEU A 134 -10.02 12.98 10.46
N PRO A 135 -9.45 14.00 11.13
CA PRO A 135 -8.89 13.87 12.48
C PRO A 135 -9.86 13.43 13.57
N ASP A 136 -11.16 13.65 13.36
CA ASP A 136 -12.21 13.25 14.31
C ASP A 136 -12.66 11.80 14.14
N ALA A 137 -12.16 11.07 13.08
CA ALA A 137 -12.50 9.68 12.85
C ALA A 137 -11.87 8.76 13.90
N HIS A 138 -12.65 7.77 14.36
CA HIS A 138 -12.19 6.67 15.19
C HIS A 138 -11.78 5.50 14.29
N VAL A 139 -10.47 5.32 14.05
CA VAL A 139 -9.98 4.32 13.11
C VAL A 139 -9.44 3.10 13.84
N THR A 140 -10.06 1.95 13.58
CA THR A 140 -9.55 0.62 13.95
C THR A 140 -8.84 0.03 12.72
N ALA A 141 -7.70 -0.62 12.92
CA ALA A 141 -6.95 -1.27 11.86
C ALA A 141 -6.65 -2.71 12.26
N THR A 142 -7.09 -3.66 11.45
CA THR A 142 -6.92 -5.08 11.74
C THR A 142 -5.92 -5.71 10.77
N ASP A 143 -5.17 -6.70 11.24
CA ASP A 143 -4.33 -7.57 10.43
C ASP A 143 -4.11 -8.90 11.14
N SER A 144 -3.97 -9.98 10.38
CA SER A 144 -3.64 -11.30 10.94
C SER A 144 -2.14 -11.48 11.20
N SER A 145 -1.30 -10.56 10.70
CA SER A 145 0.16 -10.58 10.90
C SER A 145 0.56 -9.62 12.02
N PRO A 146 1.08 -10.12 13.15
CA PRO A 146 1.63 -9.27 14.20
C PRO A 146 2.81 -8.42 13.73
N GLU A 147 3.56 -8.89 12.72
CA GLU A 147 4.65 -8.15 12.11
C GLU A 147 4.13 -6.94 11.30
N ALA A 148 3.03 -7.10 10.56
CA ALA A 148 2.37 -6.01 9.86
C ALA A 148 1.84 -4.97 10.85
N LEU A 149 1.17 -5.40 11.92
CA LEU A 149 0.70 -4.51 12.98
C LEU A 149 1.85 -3.77 13.70
N ALA A 150 3.00 -4.42 13.87
CA ALA A 150 4.18 -3.75 14.42
C ALA A 150 4.67 -2.65 13.47
N LEU A 151 4.67 -2.88 12.15
CA LEU A 151 5.02 -1.88 11.15
C LEU A 151 4.00 -0.73 11.11
N ALA A 152 2.70 -1.03 11.15
CA ALA A 152 1.64 -0.02 11.22
C ALA A 152 1.78 0.86 12.47
N ARG A 153 2.11 0.27 13.63
CA ARG A 153 2.38 1.02 14.87
C ARG A 153 3.60 1.93 14.75
N GLU A 154 4.68 1.46 14.13
CA GLU A 154 5.87 2.27 13.85
C GLU A 154 5.52 3.46 12.95
N ASN A 155 4.68 3.25 11.94
CA ASN A 155 4.22 4.28 11.02
C ASN A 155 3.30 5.29 11.69
N ALA A 156 2.36 4.84 12.54
CA ALA A 156 1.52 5.70 13.35
C ALA A 156 2.36 6.64 14.22
N GLN A 157 3.31 6.08 14.98
CA GLN A 157 4.22 6.85 15.84
C GLN A 157 5.08 7.84 15.03
N ALA A 158 5.62 7.42 13.89
CA ALA A 158 6.48 8.27 13.06
C ALA A 158 5.74 9.47 12.48
N ASN A 159 4.43 9.34 12.22
CA ASN A 159 3.58 10.40 11.68
C ASN A 159 2.77 11.15 12.77
N GLY A 160 2.91 10.76 14.05
CA GLY A 160 2.20 11.40 15.16
C GLY A 160 0.67 11.19 15.12
N LEU A 161 0.23 10.07 14.56
CA LEU A 161 -1.16 9.68 14.40
C LEU A 161 -1.52 8.53 15.35
N ASP A 162 -2.80 8.43 15.72
CA ASP A 162 -3.30 7.37 16.59
C ASP A 162 -4.38 6.54 15.87
N ILE A 163 -4.20 5.22 15.89
CA ILE A 163 -5.14 4.22 15.36
C ILE A 163 -5.21 3.04 16.31
N HIS A 164 -6.37 2.43 16.42
CA HIS A 164 -6.56 1.23 17.24
C HIS A 164 -6.17 -0.03 16.47
N LEU A 165 -5.07 -0.71 16.87
CA LEU A 165 -4.54 -1.88 16.19
C LEU A 165 -5.04 -3.16 16.84
N VAL A 166 -5.64 -4.06 16.05
CA VAL A 166 -6.21 -5.33 16.51
C VAL A 166 -5.64 -6.50 15.68
N GLU A 167 -5.03 -7.47 16.34
CA GLU A 167 -4.59 -8.71 15.70
C GLU A 167 -5.79 -9.68 15.59
N THR A 168 -6.25 -9.89 14.36
CA THR A 168 -7.36 -10.80 14.07
C THR A 168 -7.40 -11.22 12.61
N ASP A 169 -8.09 -12.33 12.31
CA ASP A 169 -8.39 -12.74 10.94
C ASP A 169 -9.64 -11.98 10.45
N LEU A 170 -9.43 -11.03 9.56
CA LEU A 170 -10.43 -10.11 9.04
C LEU A 170 -11.12 -9.31 10.18
N LEU A 171 -12.39 -9.63 10.48
CA LEU A 171 -13.22 -8.97 11.48
C LEU A 171 -13.63 -9.93 12.62
N GLU A 172 -12.94 -11.06 12.83
CA GLU A 172 -13.29 -11.99 13.91
C GLU A 172 -13.14 -11.31 15.28
N GLY A 173 -14.25 -11.29 16.06
CA GLY A 173 -14.27 -10.68 17.40
C GLY A 173 -14.20 -9.15 17.42
N VAL A 174 -14.26 -8.49 16.27
CA VAL A 174 -14.39 -7.04 16.17
C VAL A 174 -15.86 -6.66 16.35
N GLU A 175 -16.13 -5.73 17.27
CA GLU A 175 -17.48 -5.26 17.56
C GLU A 175 -17.74 -3.91 16.87
N GLY A 176 -18.93 -3.78 16.25
CA GLY A 176 -19.41 -2.56 15.61
C GLY A 176 -20.42 -1.79 16.47
N PRO A 177 -21.21 -0.84 15.91
CA PRO A 177 -21.26 -0.60 14.46
C PRO A 177 -20.13 0.29 13.95
N PHE A 178 -19.76 0.07 12.67
CA PHE A 178 -18.88 0.95 11.92
C PHE A 178 -19.66 1.68 10.82
N ASP A 179 -19.29 2.93 10.57
CA ASP A 179 -19.80 3.73 9.44
C ASP A 179 -19.14 3.32 8.13
N LEU A 180 -17.92 2.77 8.21
CA LEU A 180 -17.20 2.32 7.03
C LEU A 180 -16.23 1.16 7.36
N VAL A 181 -16.30 0.12 6.54
CA VAL A 181 -15.32 -0.97 6.46
C VAL A 181 -14.55 -0.80 5.16
N VAL A 182 -13.22 -0.72 5.22
CA VAL A 182 -12.36 -0.63 4.03
C VAL A 182 -11.33 -1.76 4.02
N SER A 183 -10.98 -2.22 2.85
CA SER A 183 -9.89 -3.20 2.69
C SER A 183 -9.27 -3.13 1.30
N ASN A 184 -7.97 -3.39 1.25
CA ASN A 184 -7.28 -3.87 0.06
C ASN A 184 -6.94 -5.36 0.27
N PRO A 185 -7.90 -6.27 0.04
CA PRO A 185 -7.71 -7.69 0.30
C PRO A 185 -6.79 -8.32 -0.74
N PRO A 186 -6.13 -9.45 -0.43
CA PRO A 186 -5.39 -10.22 -1.42
C PRO A 186 -6.32 -10.65 -2.57
N TYR A 187 -5.92 -10.40 -3.81
CA TYR A 187 -6.74 -10.70 -5.00
C TYR A 187 -6.03 -11.51 -6.08
N VAL A 188 -4.76 -11.88 -5.87
CA VAL A 188 -3.99 -12.68 -6.82
C VAL A 188 -4.38 -14.16 -6.69
N LEU A 189 -4.75 -14.79 -7.79
CA LEU A 189 -5.00 -16.23 -7.79
C LEU A 189 -3.68 -16.99 -7.64
N SER A 190 -3.71 -18.12 -6.92
CA SER A 190 -2.48 -18.92 -6.68
C SER A 190 -1.77 -19.33 -7.97
N ALA A 191 -2.53 -19.53 -9.08
CA ALA A 191 -1.97 -19.88 -10.38
C ALA A 191 -1.27 -18.70 -11.10
N GLU A 192 -1.52 -17.46 -10.67
CA GLU A 192 -0.99 -16.24 -11.28
C GLU A 192 0.30 -15.75 -10.61
N VAL A 193 0.63 -16.29 -9.44
CA VAL A 193 1.79 -15.85 -8.64
C VAL A 193 3.09 -15.88 -9.43
N ASP A 194 3.29 -16.92 -10.24
CA ASP A 194 4.52 -17.08 -11.03
C ASP A 194 4.65 -16.05 -12.16
N SER A 195 3.56 -15.40 -12.55
CA SER A 195 3.52 -14.33 -13.56
C SER A 195 3.76 -12.94 -13.00
N LEU A 196 3.75 -12.78 -11.68
CA LEU A 196 4.02 -11.50 -11.03
C LEU A 196 5.46 -11.04 -11.26
N GLU A 197 5.65 -9.71 -11.23
CA GLU A 197 6.98 -9.13 -11.22
C GLU A 197 7.83 -9.70 -10.08
N PRO A 198 9.13 -9.97 -10.32
CA PRO A 198 10.01 -10.54 -9.29
C PRO A 198 10.01 -9.77 -7.97
N GLU A 199 9.85 -8.44 -8.01
CA GLU A 199 9.75 -7.57 -6.84
C GLU A 199 8.59 -7.97 -5.93
N VAL A 200 7.47 -8.30 -6.53
CA VAL A 200 6.24 -8.69 -5.82
C VAL A 200 6.35 -10.16 -5.39
N ARG A 201 6.59 -11.04 -6.36
CA ARG A 201 6.58 -12.48 -6.17
C ARG A 201 7.56 -12.98 -5.11
N ASP A 202 8.80 -12.46 -5.15
CA ASP A 202 9.92 -13.00 -4.38
C ASP A 202 10.17 -12.24 -3.06
N TRP A 203 9.54 -11.08 -2.88
CA TRP A 203 9.88 -10.16 -1.79
C TRP A 203 8.70 -9.78 -0.91
N GLU A 204 7.51 -9.61 -1.47
CA GLU A 204 6.34 -9.21 -0.70
C GLU A 204 5.68 -10.40 0.01
N PRO A 205 5.00 -10.21 1.15
CA PRO A 205 4.39 -11.29 1.90
C PRO A 205 3.34 -12.03 1.06
N ARG A 206 3.50 -13.34 0.89
CA ARG A 206 2.58 -14.16 0.09
C ARG A 206 1.13 -14.07 0.59
N ALA A 207 0.94 -13.97 1.92
CA ALA A 207 -0.38 -13.84 2.54
C ALA A 207 -1.09 -12.53 2.15
N ALA A 208 -0.34 -11.47 1.85
CA ALA A 208 -0.89 -10.19 1.38
C ALA A 208 -1.19 -10.17 -0.13
N LEU A 209 -0.79 -11.20 -0.87
CA LEU A 209 -0.97 -11.28 -2.32
C LEU A 209 -2.08 -12.26 -2.71
N VAL A 210 -2.03 -13.47 -2.14
CA VAL A 210 -2.82 -14.61 -2.64
C VAL A 210 -4.19 -14.65 -1.99
N ASP A 211 -5.22 -14.56 -2.84
CA ASP A 211 -6.60 -14.76 -2.45
C ASP A 211 -6.84 -16.23 -2.04
N ALA A 212 -7.32 -16.42 -0.83
CA ALA A 212 -7.77 -17.69 -0.27
C ALA A 212 -9.21 -17.59 0.27
N GLY A 213 -10.05 -16.79 -0.38
CA GLY A 213 -11.45 -16.56 0.01
C GLY A 213 -11.62 -15.45 1.04
N GLN A 214 -10.63 -14.54 1.17
CA GLN A 214 -10.73 -13.44 2.12
C GLN A 214 -11.83 -12.45 1.73
N THR A 215 -12.00 -12.17 0.44
CA THR A 215 -13.01 -11.22 -0.04
C THR A 215 -14.41 -11.68 0.32
N GLU A 216 -14.74 -12.95 0.07
CA GLU A 216 -16.04 -13.53 0.39
C GLU A 216 -16.34 -13.52 1.88
N ARG A 217 -15.36 -13.92 2.68
CA ARG A 217 -15.46 -13.92 4.15
C ARG A 217 -15.61 -12.51 4.71
N LEU A 218 -14.87 -11.55 4.14
CA LEU A 218 -14.93 -10.14 4.56
C LEU A 218 -16.32 -9.54 4.28
N VAL A 219 -16.88 -9.77 3.10
CA VAL A 219 -18.24 -9.30 2.75
C VAL A 219 -19.29 -9.86 3.73
N GLU A 220 -19.18 -11.14 4.09
CA GLU A 220 -20.07 -11.77 5.08
C GLU A 220 -19.84 -11.20 6.49
N GLN A 221 -18.59 -11.05 6.93
CA GLN A 221 -18.28 -10.56 8.29
C GLN A 221 -18.63 -9.08 8.44
N ALA A 222 -18.37 -8.27 7.40
CA ALA A 222 -18.68 -6.84 7.42
C ALA A 222 -20.17 -6.57 7.65
N SER A 223 -21.08 -7.36 7.07
CA SER A 223 -22.53 -7.20 7.28
C SER A 223 -22.99 -7.32 8.74
N ARG A 224 -22.15 -7.89 9.62
CA ARG A 224 -22.48 -8.08 11.05
C ARG A 224 -22.07 -6.90 11.93
N VAL A 225 -21.16 -6.07 11.45
CA VAL A 225 -20.55 -4.98 12.22
C VAL A 225 -20.72 -3.61 11.55
N LEU A 226 -21.30 -3.57 10.36
CA LEU A 226 -21.45 -2.36 9.53
C LEU A 226 -22.87 -1.80 9.63
N ASP A 227 -22.97 -0.49 9.77
CA ASP A 227 -24.16 0.32 9.47
C ASP A 227 -23.71 1.49 8.60
N GLY A 228 -23.35 1.20 7.34
CA GLY A 228 -22.71 2.18 6.47
C GLY A 228 -22.11 1.54 5.21
N TRP A 229 -20.87 1.85 4.88
CA TRP A 229 -20.25 1.51 3.61
C TRP A 229 -19.16 0.43 3.73
N LEU A 230 -19.21 -0.57 2.84
CA LEU A 230 -18.08 -1.47 2.56
C LEU A 230 -17.37 -0.97 1.30
N VAL A 231 -16.04 -0.76 1.39
CA VAL A 231 -15.18 -0.29 0.29
C VAL A 231 -14.05 -1.28 0.09
N LEU A 232 -13.97 -1.88 -1.09
CA LEU A 232 -12.97 -2.91 -1.43
C LEU A 232 -12.13 -2.49 -2.63
N GLU A 233 -10.80 -2.47 -2.47
CA GLU A 233 -9.90 -2.47 -3.63
C GLU A 233 -9.97 -3.83 -4.32
N ILE A 234 -9.94 -3.83 -5.66
CA ILE A 234 -10.05 -5.04 -6.45
C ILE A 234 -9.05 -5.07 -7.61
N HIS A 235 -8.74 -6.25 -8.11
CA HIS A 235 -8.20 -6.40 -9.46
C HIS A 235 -9.30 -6.11 -10.49
N ALA A 236 -8.96 -5.36 -11.56
CA ALA A 236 -9.94 -4.90 -12.55
C ALA A 236 -10.83 -6.04 -13.13
N GLU A 237 -10.26 -7.21 -13.37
CA GLU A 237 -10.97 -8.35 -13.92
C GLU A 237 -11.96 -9.00 -12.93
N ARG A 238 -11.90 -8.63 -11.66
CA ARG A 238 -12.79 -9.15 -10.61
C ARG A 238 -13.98 -8.25 -10.30
N ALA A 239 -14.11 -7.10 -10.97
CA ALA A 239 -15.18 -6.13 -10.67
C ALA A 239 -16.58 -6.76 -10.73
N ALA A 240 -16.91 -7.46 -11.80
CA ALA A 240 -18.21 -8.09 -11.95
C ALA A 240 -18.47 -9.18 -10.87
N TYR A 241 -17.43 -9.93 -10.50
CA TYR A 241 -17.53 -10.96 -9.46
C TYR A 241 -17.82 -10.33 -8.08
N VAL A 242 -17.03 -9.33 -7.69
CA VAL A 242 -17.18 -8.68 -6.36
C VAL A 242 -18.49 -7.89 -6.29
N THR A 243 -18.92 -7.23 -7.39
CA THR A 243 -20.23 -6.59 -7.48
C THR A 243 -21.37 -7.59 -7.21
N GLY A 244 -21.38 -8.74 -7.93
CA GLY A 244 -22.37 -9.77 -7.71
C GLY A 244 -22.33 -10.40 -6.31
N LEU A 245 -21.16 -10.44 -5.68
CA LEU A 245 -20.98 -10.90 -4.30
C LEU A 245 -21.68 -9.95 -3.31
N LEU A 246 -21.44 -8.63 -3.42
CA LEU A 246 -22.08 -7.63 -2.57
C LEU A 246 -23.62 -7.63 -2.77
N GLU A 247 -24.08 -7.62 -4.02
CA GLU A 247 -25.52 -7.66 -4.32
C GLU A 247 -26.20 -8.92 -3.75
N SER A 248 -25.55 -10.08 -3.90
CA SER A 248 -26.07 -11.36 -3.37
C SER A 248 -26.08 -11.41 -1.85
N ALA A 249 -25.15 -10.69 -1.20
CA ALA A 249 -25.10 -10.57 0.25
C ALA A 249 -26.13 -9.58 0.80
N GLY A 250 -26.77 -8.76 -0.05
CA GLY A 250 -27.81 -7.80 0.33
C GLY A 250 -27.32 -6.38 0.54
N TYR A 251 -26.15 -6.02 0.01
CA TYR A 251 -25.70 -4.63 -0.01
C TYR A 251 -26.46 -3.84 -1.06
N ASP A 252 -26.88 -2.63 -0.70
CA ASP A 252 -27.55 -1.68 -1.59
C ASP A 252 -26.56 -0.70 -2.24
N GLY A 253 -26.96 -0.09 -3.38
CA GLY A 253 -26.20 0.98 -4.03
C GLY A 253 -24.81 0.55 -4.47
N VAL A 254 -24.62 -0.72 -4.85
CA VAL A 254 -23.32 -1.25 -5.27
C VAL A 254 -22.80 -0.47 -6.45
N HIS A 255 -21.58 0.06 -6.33
CA HIS A 255 -20.94 0.92 -7.31
C HIS A 255 -19.49 0.51 -7.58
N VAL A 256 -19.03 0.72 -8.82
CA VAL A 256 -17.64 0.48 -9.24
C VAL A 256 -16.96 1.78 -9.57
N THR A 257 -15.85 2.08 -8.89
CA THR A 257 -15.01 3.25 -9.17
C THR A 257 -13.77 2.83 -9.94
N ARG A 258 -13.40 3.66 -10.96
CA ARG A 258 -12.26 3.43 -11.83
C ARG A 258 -11.05 4.27 -11.44
N ASP A 259 -9.85 3.72 -11.73
CA ASP A 259 -8.61 4.46 -11.62
C ASP A 259 -8.46 5.48 -12.78
N LEU A 260 -7.41 6.32 -12.71
CA LEU A 260 -7.12 7.33 -13.73
C LEU A 260 -6.81 6.74 -15.13
N ALA A 261 -6.47 5.45 -15.18
CA ALA A 261 -6.29 4.70 -16.44
C ALA A 261 -7.60 4.09 -16.96
N GLY A 262 -8.73 4.32 -16.28
CA GLY A 262 -10.05 3.83 -16.65
C GLY A 262 -10.29 2.36 -16.31
N ARG A 263 -9.44 1.73 -15.48
CA ARG A 263 -9.60 0.34 -15.03
C ARG A 263 -10.43 0.32 -13.75
N ASP A 264 -11.36 -0.63 -13.65
CA ASP A 264 -12.13 -0.85 -12.44
C ASP A 264 -11.19 -1.15 -11.27
N ARG A 265 -11.34 -0.43 -10.14
CA ARG A 265 -10.39 -0.50 -9.04
C ARG A 265 -11.02 -0.67 -7.67
N ILE A 266 -12.23 -0.17 -7.48
CA ILE A 266 -12.94 -0.21 -6.22
C ILE A 266 -14.35 -0.72 -6.47
N VAL A 267 -14.84 -1.60 -5.59
CA VAL A 267 -16.26 -1.93 -5.47
C VAL A 267 -16.71 -1.48 -4.08
N GLU A 268 -17.78 -0.73 -4.03
CA GLU A 268 -18.39 -0.26 -2.78
C GLU A 268 -19.88 -0.62 -2.74
N GLY A 269 -20.41 -0.82 -1.54
CA GLY A 269 -21.82 -1.07 -1.31
C GLY A 269 -22.24 -0.65 0.08
N ARG A 270 -23.50 -0.28 0.26
CA ARG A 270 -24.05 0.16 1.54
C ARG A 270 -24.79 -0.96 2.23
N TRP A 271 -24.51 -1.14 3.51
CA TRP A 271 -25.24 -2.01 4.40
C TRP A 271 -26.03 -1.19 5.41
N THR A 272 -27.30 -1.53 5.61
CA THR A 272 -28.16 -0.94 6.65
C THR A 272 -28.72 -2.09 7.48
N SER A 273 -28.42 -2.09 8.77
CA SER A 273 -28.89 -3.10 9.76
C SER A 273 -30.37 -2.98 10.08
#